data_c8ba38f590c44b25b5ddf33a4a9d040d
#
_entry.id   c8ba38f590c44b25b5ddf33a4a9d040d
#
_cell.length_a   1.000
_cell.length_b   1.000
_cell.length_c   1.000
_cell.angle_alpha   90.00
_cell.angle_beta   90.00
_cell.angle_gamma   90.00
#
_symmetry.space_group_name_H-M   'P 1'
#
loop_
_entity.id
_entity.type
_entity.pdbx_description
1 polymer ?
#
loop_
_entity_poly.entity_id
_entity_poly.type
_entity_poly.pdbx_seq_one_letter_code
_entity_poly.pdbx_strand_id
1 'polypeptide(L)'
;MRSLARFAFLLLLAGVALLPACKSTGDDKYDETRNWSAERLYNEAKAELVSGAYKKAIEYYQKLEARYPYGRYAQQAQLELAYAYYKDGEPVLALAETDRFIKLYPEHPSVDYAYYLKGLVNFNEDLGIFGGLANQDMSERDPRAAIESFESFRELVERFPDSRYAPDAYARMRYLINALANNEVRVGEYYLRRKAYVAAVNRAQYVLTNYPKTPAVEQALIVMVKAYDAMGLAELRDDADRLLKLNYPNTRYSLASRQQKKWWQFW
;
A
#
# COMPACT_ATOMS: atom_id res chain seq x y z
N MET A 1 9.16 -22.24 68.13
CA MET A 1 8.89 -22.49 66.69
C MET A 1 7.41 -22.39 66.29
N ARG A 2 6.42 -22.70 67.15
CA ARG A 2 4.97 -22.62 66.87
C ARG A 2 4.41 -21.18 66.78
N SER A 3 5.03 -20.19 67.45
CA SER A 3 4.59 -18.78 67.41
C SER A 3 5.03 -18.06 66.12
N LEU A 4 6.22 -18.34 65.59
CA LEU A 4 6.72 -17.78 64.35
C LEU A 4 5.90 -18.23 63.12
N ALA A 5 5.46 -19.49 63.09
CA ALA A 5 4.59 -20.02 62.05
C ALA A 5 3.19 -19.35 62.02
N ARG A 6 2.65 -18.99 63.18
CA ARG A 6 1.36 -18.25 63.28
C ARG A 6 1.47 -16.80 62.83
N PHE A 7 2.61 -16.14 63.11
CA PHE A 7 2.87 -14.78 62.62
C PHE A 7 3.07 -14.73 61.11
N ALA A 8 3.80 -15.71 60.54
CA ALA A 8 3.98 -15.81 59.10
C ALA A 8 2.65 -16.07 58.37
N PHE A 9 1.76 -16.89 58.95
CA PHE A 9 0.45 -17.20 58.36
C PHE A 9 -0.50 -15.98 58.40
N LEU A 10 -0.45 -15.17 59.45
CA LEU A 10 -1.24 -13.93 59.55
C LEU A 10 -0.73 -12.84 58.59
N LEU A 11 0.59 -12.74 58.34
CA LEU A 11 1.17 -11.83 57.38
C LEU A 11 0.80 -12.23 55.92
N LEU A 12 0.72 -13.54 55.65
CA LEU A 12 0.33 -14.07 54.34
C LEU A 12 -1.18 -13.80 54.07
N LEU A 13 -2.02 -13.91 55.06
CA LEU A 13 -3.46 -13.57 54.96
C LEU A 13 -3.70 -12.08 54.77
N ALA A 14 -2.91 -11.22 55.43
CA ALA A 14 -2.99 -9.77 55.26
C ALA A 14 -2.52 -9.30 53.89
N GLY A 15 -1.56 -10.02 53.27
CA GLY A 15 -1.06 -9.75 51.92
C GLY A 15 -2.08 -10.01 50.82
N VAL A 16 -2.98 -10.98 51.01
CA VAL A 16 -4.05 -11.31 50.03
C VAL A 16 -5.19 -10.26 50.05
N ALA A 17 -5.38 -9.55 51.15
CA ALA A 17 -6.40 -8.51 51.27
C ALA A 17 -6.01 -7.18 50.60
N LEU A 18 -4.74 -7.02 50.17
CA LEU A 18 -4.23 -5.82 49.51
C LEU A 18 -4.15 -5.94 48.00
N LEU A 19 -4.67 -7.02 47.40
CA LEU A 19 -4.85 -7.05 45.94
C LEU A 19 -5.89 -5.98 45.61
N PRO A 20 -5.51 -4.91 44.87
CA PRO A 20 -6.50 -4.00 44.36
C PRO A 20 -7.42 -4.84 43.47
N ALA A 21 -8.66 -5.05 43.90
CA ALA A 21 -9.70 -5.50 43.01
C ALA A 21 -9.65 -4.53 41.84
N CYS A 22 -9.23 -5.01 40.65
CA CYS A 22 -9.45 -4.27 39.42
C CYS A 22 -10.96 -4.03 39.36
N LYS A 23 -11.40 -2.93 39.95
CA LYS A 23 -12.70 -2.36 39.69
C LYS A 23 -12.62 -2.03 38.20
N SER A 24 -13.15 -2.92 37.36
CA SER A 24 -13.62 -2.56 36.05
C SER A 24 -14.56 -1.38 36.29
N THR A 25 -14.01 -0.17 36.24
CA THR A 25 -14.80 1.01 35.98
C THR A 25 -15.24 0.85 34.52
N GLY A 26 -16.21 -0.05 34.30
CA GLY A 26 -17.13 0.09 33.22
C GLY A 26 -17.69 1.49 33.37
N ASP A 27 -17.15 2.45 32.62
CA ASP A 27 -17.84 3.66 32.31
C ASP A 27 -19.13 3.16 31.63
N ASP A 28 -20.20 3.00 32.44
CA ASP A 28 -21.57 2.91 31.94
C ASP A 28 -21.90 4.29 31.35
N LYS A 29 -21.12 4.68 30.29
CA LYS A 29 -21.54 5.76 29.42
C LYS A 29 -22.90 5.32 28.91
N TYR A 30 -23.92 6.03 29.34
CA TYR A 30 -25.28 5.84 28.83
C TYR A 30 -25.22 5.78 27.31
N ASP A 31 -25.38 4.58 26.76
CA ASP A 31 -25.33 4.40 25.30
C ASP A 31 -26.65 4.89 24.71
N GLU A 32 -26.67 6.14 24.30
CA GLU A 32 -27.82 6.79 23.69
C GLU A 32 -28.38 6.02 22.47
N THR A 33 -27.52 5.18 21.84
CA THR A 33 -27.91 4.40 20.68
C THR A 33 -28.56 3.07 21.02
N ARG A 34 -28.73 2.73 22.33
CA ARG A 34 -29.17 1.40 22.79
C ARG A 34 -30.47 0.92 22.15
N ASN A 35 -31.41 1.84 21.92
CA ASN A 35 -32.73 1.55 21.35
C ASN A 35 -32.85 1.92 19.87
N TRP A 36 -31.75 2.23 19.18
CA TRP A 36 -31.81 2.58 17.77
C TRP A 36 -31.96 1.33 16.90
N SER A 37 -32.85 1.43 15.90
CA SER A 37 -32.99 0.40 14.87
C SER A 37 -31.73 0.35 13.96
N ALA A 38 -31.58 -0.75 13.22
CA ALA A 38 -30.51 -0.88 12.21
C ALA A 38 -30.52 0.28 11.19
N GLU A 39 -31.70 0.67 10.74
CA GLU A 39 -31.88 1.79 9.82
C GLU A 39 -31.41 3.12 10.43
N ARG A 40 -31.77 3.39 11.68
CA ARG A 40 -31.37 4.62 12.36
C ARG A 40 -29.85 4.66 12.59
N LEU A 41 -29.26 3.55 13.09
CA LEU A 41 -27.80 3.45 13.26
C LEU A 41 -27.07 3.71 11.93
N TYR A 42 -27.57 3.10 10.84
CA TYR A 42 -27.00 3.28 9.52
C TYR A 42 -27.08 4.74 9.05
N ASN A 43 -28.24 5.37 9.16
CA ASN A 43 -28.46 6.73 8.70
C ASN A 43 -27.63 7.76 9.49
N GLU A 44 -27.54 7.60 10.80
CA GLU A 44 -26.70 8.45 11.65
C GLU A 44 -25.20 8.25 11.34
N ALA A 45 -24.75 6.98 11.22
CA ALA A 45 -23.39 6.69 10.81
C ALA A 45 -23.06 7.34 9.46
N LYS A 46 -23.97 7.24 8.50
CA LYS A 46 -23.83 7.85 7.17
C LYS A 46 -23.76 9.38 7.25
N ALA A 47 -24.58 10.01 8.07
CA ALA A 47 -24.53 11.45 8.28
C ALA A 47 -23.17 11.90 8.86
N GLU A 48 -22.65 11.18 9.85
CA GLU A 48 -21.32 11.44 10.42
C GLU A 48 -20.20 11.22 9.39
N LEU A 49 -20.31 10.16 8.56
CA LEU A 49 -19.36 9.90 7.48
C LEU A 49 -19.31 11.05 6.47
N VAL A 50 -20.48 11.54 6.05
CA VAL A 50 -20.60 12.65 5.08
C VAL A 50 -20.10 13.97 5.68
N SER A 51 -20.30 14.20 6.98
CA SER A 51 -19.80 15.38 7.68
C SER A 51 -18.28 15.37 7.90
N GLY A 52 -17.60 14.22 7.65
CA GLY A 52 -16.18 14.04 7.92
C GLY A 52 -15.86 13.63 9.36
N ALA A 53 -16.85 13.37 10.19
CA ALA A 53 -16.66 12.86 11.56
C ALA A 53 -16.43 11.35 11.56
N TYR A 54 -15.31 10.92 10.92
CA TYR A 54 -15.03 9.50 10.62
C TYR A 54 -15.01 8.62 11.85
N LYS A 55 -14.43 9.05 12.96
CA LYS A 55 -14.38 8.28 14.20
C LYS A 55 -15.76 7.96 14.76
N LYS A 56 -16.67 8.91 14.67
CA LYS A 56 -18.04 8.72 15.14
C LYS A 56 -18.85 7.83 14.16
N ALA A 57 -18.62 7.99 12.86
CA ALA A 57 -19.19 7.10 11.86
C ALA A 57 -18.74 5.64 12.09
N ILE A 58 -17.43 5.42 12.33
CA ILE A 58 -16.87 4.11 12.68
C ILE A 58 -17.56 3.51 13.90
N GLU A 59 -17.71 4.28 14.98
CA GLU A 59 -18.39 3.84 16.20
C GLU A 59 -19.83 3.35 15.90
N TYR A 60 -20.59 4.13 15.14
CA TYR A 60 -21.97 3.78 14.81
C TYR A 60 -22.08 2.57 13.88
N TYR A 61 -21.21 2.45 12.87
CA TYR A 61 -21.17 1.25 12.00
C TYR A 61 -20.79 0.00 12.81
N GLN A 62 -19.81 0.08 13.70
CA GLN A 62 -19.45 -1.03 14.57
C GLN A 62 -20.60 -1.45 15.49
N LYS A 63 -21.34 -0.48 16.08
CA LYS A 63 -22.54 -0.76 16.87
C LYS A 63 -23.63 -1.43 16.03
N LEU A 64 -23.77 -1.00 14.77
CA LEU A 64 -24.73 -1.62 13.85
C LEU A 64 -24.36 -3.08 13.60
N GLU A 65 -23.11 -3.36 13.22
CA GLU A 65 -22.65 -4.73 12.98
C GLU A 65 -22.79 -5.63 14.22
N ALA A 66 -22.45 -5.10 15.39
CA ALA A 66 -22.54 -5.86 16.64
C ALA A 66 -23.99 -6.22 17.02
N ARG A 67 -24.96 -5.34 16.76
CA ARG A 67 -26.36 -5.56 17.14
C ARG A 67 -27.22 -6.19 16.05
N TYR A 68 -26.90 -5.89 14.80
CA TYR A 68 -27.65 -6.29 13.62
C TYR A 68 -26.72 -6.90 12.57
N PRO A 69 -26.11 -8.05 12.84
CA PRO A 69 -25.05 -8.62 11.98
C PRO A 69 -25.55 -9.13 10.61
N TYR A 70 -26.87 -9.13 10.39
CA TYR A 70 -27.48 -9.65 9.18
C TYR A 70 -28.38 -8.62 8.49
N GLY A 71 -28.56 -8.81 7.18
CA GLY A 71 -29.44 -7.99 6.38
C GLY A 71 -28.72 -6.88 5.61
N ARG A 72 -29.50 -6.14 4.81
CA ARG A 72 -28.95 -5.13 3.89
C ARG A 72 -28.13 -4.04 4.58
N TYR A 73 -28.56 -3.60 5.76
CA TYR A 73 -27.84 -2.55 6.49
C TYR A 73 -26.49 -3.02 7.01
N ALA A 74 -26.37 -4.29 7.44
CA ALA A 74 -25.09 -4.86 7.86
C ALA A 74 -24.09 -4.93 6.71
N GLN A 75 -24.52 -5.42 5.55
CA GLN A 75 -23.67 -5.50 4.36
C GLN A 75 -23.17 -4.13 3.92
N GLN A 76 -24.07 -3.16 3.85
CA GLN A 76 -23.73 -1.81 3.45
C GLN A 76 -22.87 -1.08 4.50
N ALA A 77 -23.17 -1.29 5.80
CA ALA A 77 -22.39 -0.73 6.90
C ALA A 77 -20.96 -1.22 6.88
N GLN A 78 -20.72 -2.50 6.62
CA GLN A 78 -19.36 -3.05 6.55
C GLN A 78 -18.52 -2.39 5.45
N LEU A 79 -19.09 -2.19 4.27
CA LEU A 79 -18.39 -1.52 3.18
C LEU A 79 -18.12 -0.04 3.48
N GLU A 80 -19.08 0.65 4.11
CA GLU A 80 -18.91 2.05 4.51
C GLU A 80 -17.98 2.20 5.74
N LEU A 81 -17.92 1.19 6.61
CA LEU A 81 -16.94 1.12 7.68
C LEU A 81 -15.50 1.03 7.13
N ALA A 82 -15.29 0.19 6.10
CA ALA A 82 -14.00 0.14 5.41
C ALA A 82 -13.60 1.51 4.84
N TYR A 83 -14.56 2.21 4.22
CA TYR A 83 -14.33 3.56 3.71
C TYR A 83 -14.08 4.58 4.83
N ALA A 84 -14.79 4.48 5.95
CA ALA A 84 -14.59 5.36 7.10
C ALA A 84 -13.17 5.20 7.69
N TYR A 85 -12.68 3.96 7.83
CA TYR A 85 -11.29 3.70 8.24
C TYR A 85 -10.27 4.27 7.26
N TYR A 86 -10.51 4.09 5.95
CA TYR A 86 -9.65 4.69 4.92
C TYR A 86 -9.56 6.22 5.07
N LYS A 87 -10.69 6.88 5.33
CA LYS A 87 -10.76 8.34 5.51
C LYS A 87 -10.18 8.81 6.84
N ASP A 88 -10.26 8.00 7.89
CA ASP A 88 -9.67 8.30 9.22
C ASP A 88 -8.14 8.04 9.25
N GLY A 89 -7.55 7.49 8.17
CA GLY A 89 -6.12 7.21 8.09
C GLY A 89 -5.73 5.90 8.79
N GLU A 90 -6.63 4.92 8.86
CA GLU A 90 -6.44 3.60 9.45
C GLU A 90 -6.38 2.52 8.35
N PRO A 91 -5.31 2.48 7.52
CA PRO A 91 -5.26 1.64 6.32
C PRO A 91 -5.37 0.15 6.63
N VAL A 92 -4.76 -0.31 7.73
CA VAL A 92 -4.79 -1.73 8.12
C VAL A 92 -6.22 -2.20 8.41
N LEU A 93 -7.01 -1.37 9.10
CA LEU A 93 -8.41 -1.68 9.41
C LEU A 93 -9.27 -1.58 8.15
N ALA A 94 -9.02 -0.59 7.29
CA ALA A 94 -9.71 -0.47 6.00
C ALA A 94 -9.49 -1.70 5.12
N LEU A 95 -8.25 -2.21 5.02
CA LEU A 95 -7.92 -3.43 4.27
C LEU A 95 -8.61 -4.66 4.88
N ALA A 96 -8.58 -4.80 6.19
CA ALA A 96 -9.23 -5.91 6.87
C ALA A 96 -10.74 -5.97 6.60
N GLU A 97 -11.42 -4.82 6.63
CA GLU A 97 -12.87 -4.75 6.37
C GLU A 97 -13.20 -4.93 4.87
N THR A 98 -12.36 -4.43 3.95
CA THR A 98 -12.55 -4.70 2.51
C THR A 98 -12.36 -6.17 2.19
N ASP A 99 -11.33 -6.83 2.72
CA ASP A 99 -11.09 -8.26 2.51
C ASP A 99 -12.22 -9.11 3.11
N ARG A 100 -12.70 -8.74 4.29
CA ARG A 100 -13.84 -9.39 4.93
C ARG A 100 -15.10 -9.25 4.08
N PHE A 101 -15.38 -8.05 3.55
CA PHE A 101 -16.53 -7.81 2.67
C PHE A 101 -16.47 -8.65 1.41
N ILE A 102 -15.34 -8.65 0.70
CA ILE A 102 -15.13 -9.42 -0.53
C ILE A 102 -15.34 -10.93 -0.27
N LYS A 103 -14.83 -11.43 0.87
CA LYS A 103 -14.95 -12.83 1.24
C LYS A 103 -16.39 -13.25 1.61
N LEU A 104 -17.11 -12.38 2.35
CA LEU A 104 -18.46 -12.69 2.82
C LEU A 104 -19.54 -12.45 1.75
N TYR A 105 -19.31 -11.48 0.87
CA TYR A 105 -20.32 -11.02 -0.09
C TYR A 105 -19.76 -10.91 -1.53
N PRO A 106 -19.23 -12.02 -2.10
CA PRO A 106 -18.59 -11.99 -3.43
C PRO A 106 -19.53 -11.62 -4.57
N GLU A 107 -20.83 -11.84 -4.38
CA GLU A 107 -21.89 -11.54 -5.38
C GLU A 107 -22.62 -10.22 -5.09
N HIS A 108 -22.13 -9.42 -4.12
CA HIS A 108 -22.80 -8.16 -3.78
C HIS A 108 -22.66 -7.15 -4.93
N PRO A 109 -23.71 -6.38 -5.27
CA PRO A 109 -23.66 -5.38 -6.36
C PRO A 109 -22.54 -4.34 -6.24
N SER A 110 -22.00 -4.12 -5.05
CA SER A 110 -20.89 -3.17 -4.79
C SER A 110 -19.57 -3.87 -4.47
N VAL A 111 -19.40 -5.13 -4.82
CA VAL A 111 -18.14 -5.83 -4.57
C VAL A 111 -16.99 -5.25 -5.42
N ASP A 112 -17.30 -4.74 -6.59
CA ASP A 112 -16.38 -3.99 -7.44
C ASP A 112 -15.80 -2.76 -6.71
N TYR A 113 -16.66 -2.05 -5.96
CA TYR A 113 -16.19 -0.93 -5.12
C TYR A 113 -15.25 -1.39 -3.99
N ALA A 114 -15.48 -2.57 -3.41
CA ALA A 114 -14.57 -3.09 -2.37
C ALA A 114 -13.18 -3.35 -2.94
N TYR A 115 -13.04 -3.95 -4.13
CA TYR A 115 -11.76 -4.11 -4.83
C TYR A 115 -11.11 -2.75 -5.15
N TYR A 116 -11.91 -1.80 -5.60
CA TYR A 116 -11.43 -0.45 -5.87
C TYR A 116 -10.90 0.24 -4.62
N LEU A 117 -11.65 0.17 -3.51
CA LEU A 117 -11.26 0.74 -2.22
C LEU A 117 -9.97 0.10 -1.69
N LYS A 118 -9.84 -1.23 -1.79
CA LYS A 118 -8.60 -1.94 -1.44
C LYS A 118 -7.40 -1.41 -2.23
N GLY A 119 -7.57 -1.21 -3.54
CA GLY A 119 -6.55 -0.59 -4.38
C GLY A 119 -6.21 0.84 -3.94
N LEU A 120 -7.22 1.65 -3.58
CA LEU A 120 -7.01 3.02 -3.11
C LEU A 120 -6.27 3.10 -1.78
N VAL A 121 -6.58 2.21 -0.84
CA VAL A 121 -5.92 2.17 0.48
C VAL A 121 -4.43 1.95 0.31
N ASN A 122 -4.03 0.92 -0.44
CA ASN A 122 -2.63 0.61 -0.71
C ASN A 122 -1.95 1.71 -1.56
N PHE A 123 -2.69 2.33 -2.49
CA PHE A 123 -2.18 3.42 -3.31
C PHE A 123 -1.84 4.67 -2.48
N ASN A 124 -2.70 5.02 -1.50
CA ASN A 124 -2.49 6.20 -0.66
C ASN A 124 -1.49 5.96 0.48
N GLU A 125 -1.39 4.73 1.00
CA GLU A 125 -0.37 4.37 1.97
C GLU A 125 1.03 4.62 1.40
N ASP A 126 1.22 4.28 0.12
CA ASP A 126 2.48 4.51 -0.58
C ASP A 126 2.77 6.02 -0.80
N LEU A 127 1.74 6.86 -0.98
CA LEU A 127 1.92 8.30 -1.08
C LEU A 127 2.23 8.98 0.27
N GLY A 128 1.86 8.37 1.41
CA GLY A 128 1.97 8.93 2.76
C GLY A 128 1.15 10.21 2.97
N ILE A 129 0.81 10.54 4.22
CA ILE A 129 0.04 11.75 4.56
C ILE A 129 0.74 13.04 4.12
N PHE A 130 2.08 12.98 3.98
CA PHE A 130 2.93 14.09 3.54
C PHE A 130 3.52 13.91 2.13
N GLY A 131 3.15 12.86 1.40
CA GLY A 131 3.72 12.55 0.07
C GLY A 131 3.53 13.69 -0.94
N GLY A 132 2.39 14.39 -0.88
CA GLY A 132 2.11 15.56 -1.71
C GLY A 132 2.94 16.80 -1.35
N LEU A 133 3.39 16.93 -0.11
CA LEU A 133 4.22 18.05 0.38
C LEU A 133 5.72 17.76 0.23
N ALA A 134 6.14 16.49 0.26
CA ALA A 134 7.56 16.11 0.23
C ALA A 134 8.10 15.91 -1.19
N ASN A 135 7.24 15.98 -2.22
CA ASN A 135 7.61 15.73 -3.64
C ASN A 135 8.39 14.40 -3.83
N GLN A 136 8.09 13.40 -2.96
CA GLN A 136 8.75 12.10 -2.99
C GLN A 136 8.16 11.24 -4.12
N ASP A 137 9.05 10.80 -5.01
CA ASP A 137 8.71 9.89 -6.10
C ASP A 137 8.46 8.48 -5.54
N MET A 138 7.32 7.87 -5.89
CA MET A 138 6.97 6.49 -5.48
C MET A 138 8.05 5.47 -5.83
N SER A 139 8.85 5.72 -6.86
CA SER A 139 9.95 4.84 -7.24
C SER A 139 11.10 4.77 -6.22
N GLU A 140 11.10 5.62 -5.18
CA GLU A 140 12.13 5.65 -4.11
C GLU A 140 11.75 4.82 -2.87
N ARG A 141 10.51 4.30 -2.80
CA ARG A 141 9.96 3.59 -1.64
C ARG A 141 9.96 2.07 -1.81
N ASP A 142 9.57 1.37 -0.73
CA ASP A 142 9.30 -0.07 -0.78
C ASP A 142 8.16 -0.34 -1.79
N PRO A 143 8.40 -1.16 -2.81
CA PRO A 143 7.43 -1.39 -3.87
C PRO A 143 6.24 -2.26 -3.46
N ARG A 144 6.20 -2.79 -2.22
CA ARG A 144 5.15 -3.75 -1.80
C ARG A 144 3.75 -3.17 -1.87
N ALA A 145 3.52 -2.00 -1.28
CA ALA A 145 2.20 -1.36 -1.32
C ALA A 145 1.78 -1.02 -2.76
N ALA A 146 2.73 -0.60 -3.62
CA ALA A 146 2.48 -0.35 -5.03
C ALA A 146 2.08 -1.64 -5.79
N ILE A 147 2.71 -2.78 -5.48
CA ILE A 147 2.37 -4.08 -6.04
C ILE A 147 0.97 -4.51 -5.58
N GLU A 148 0.67 -4.43 -4.29
CA GLU A 148 -0.64 -4.80 -3.73
C GLU A 148 -1.77 -3.91 -4.27
N SER A 149 -1.50 -2.62 -4.44
CA SER A 149 -2.42 -1.69 -5.09
C SER A 149 -2.68 -2.08 -6.53
N PHE A 150 -1.62 -2.35 -7.30
CA PHE A 150 -1.72 -2.80 -8.69
C PHE A 150 -2.55 -4.08 -8.82
N GLU A 151 -2.28 -5.09 -7.99
CA GLU A 151 -3.01 -6.35 -7.99
C GLU A 151 -4.50 -6.17 -7.66
N SER A 152 -4.83 -5.32 -6.69
CA SER A 152 -6.22 -5.02 -6.34
C SER A 152 -6.98 -4.35 -7.49
N PHE A 153 -6.34 -3.37 -8.17
CA PHE A 153 -6.94 -2.75 -9.36
C PHE A 153 -7.01 -3.71 -10.54
N ARG A 154 -6.02 -4.60 -10.71
CA ARG A 154 -6.05 -5.63 -11.75
C ARG A 154 -7.22 -6.59 -11.55
N GLU A 155 -7.40 -7.11 -10.33
CA GLU A 155 -8.56 -7.97 -10.00
C GLU A 155 -9.89 -7.27 -10.30
N LEU A 156 -10.00 -5.97 -9.97
CA LEU A 156 -11.17 -5.18 -10.29
C LEU A 156 -11.47 -5.20 -11.79
N VAL A 157 -10.49 -4.83 -12.62
CA VAL A 157 -10.72 -4.65 -14.07
C VAL A 157 -10.89 -5.99 -14.80
N GLU A 158 -10.27 -7.07 -14.31
CA GLU A 158 -10.43 -8.42 -14.86
C GLU A 158 -11.80 -9.03 -14.53
N ARG A 159 -12.27 -8.86 -13.30
CA ARG A 159 -13.54 -9.45 -12.83
C ARG A 159 -14.76 -8.59 -13.14
N PHE A 160 -14.59 -7.28 -13.16
CA PHE A 160 -15.66 -6.29 -13.33
C PHE A 160 -15.29 -5.26 -14.40
N PRO A 161 -15.10 -5.67 -15.67
CA PRO A 161 -14.64 -4.75 -16.73
C PRO A 161 -15.61 -3.60 -16.99
N ASP A 162 -16.91 -3.80 -16.74
CA ASP A 162 -17.97 -2.79 -16.91
C ASP A 162 -18.19 -1.93 -15.65
N SER A 163 -17.39 -2.11 -14.61
CA SER A 163 -17.47 -1.27 -13.41
C SER A 163 -17.16 0.19 -13.71
N ARG A 164 -17.92 1.08 -13.13
CA ARG A 164 -17.67 2.53 -13.22
C ARG A 164 -16.28 2.94 -12.69
N TYR A 165 -15.65 2.08 -11.88
CA TYR A 165 -14.32 2.32 -11.32
C TYR A 165 -13.20 1.82 -12.23
N ALA A 166 -13.49 0.99 -13.23
CA ALA A 166 -12.49 0.39 -14.10
C ALA A 166 -11.64 1.43 -14.86
N PRO A 167 -12.18 2.53 -15.42
CA PRO A 167 -11.37 3.53 -16.11
C PRO A 167 -10.33 4.19 -15.21
N ASP A 168 -10.69 4.55 -13.96
CA ASP A 168 -9.74 5.12 -12.99
C ASP A 168 -8.72 4.07 -12.52
N ALA A 169 -9.17 2.83 -12.28
CA ALA A 169 -8.28 1.73 -11.93
C ALA A 169 -7.21 1.49 -13.01
N TYR A 170 -7.56 1.49 -14.30
CA TYR A 170 -6.60 1.40 -15.40
C TYR A 170 -5.59 2.55 -15.40
N ALA A 171 -6.03 3.78 -15.13
CA ALA A 171 -5.14 4.92 -15.05
C ALA A 171 -4.12 4.78 -13.90
N ARG A 172 -4.58 4.32 -12.74
CA ARG A 172 -3.72 4.05 -11.57
C ARG A 172 -2.77 2.89 -11.81
N MET A 173 -3.23 1.79 -12.39
CA MET A 173 -2.37 0.66 -12.76
C MET A 173 -1.23 1.10 -13.68
N ARG A 174 -1.52 1.94 -14.68
CA ARG A 174 -0.48 2.50 -15.56
C ARG A 174 0.52 3.37 -14.81
N TYR A 175 0.06 4.16 -13.85
CA TYR A 175 0.94 4.96 -12.99
C TYR A 175 1.83 4.05 -12.13
N LEU A 176 1.25 3.06 -11.46
CA LEU A 176 1.96 2.12 -10.60
C LEU A 176 3.01 1.31 -11.37
N ILE A 177 2.68 0.77 -12.55
CA ILE A 177 3.64 0.00 -13.35
C ILE A 177 4.83 0.86 -13.80
N ASN A 178 4.59 2.13 -14.12
CA ASN A 178 5.67 3.05 -14.44
C ASN A 178 6.55 3.35 -13.21
N ALA A 179 5.96 3.53 -12.03
CA ALA A 179 6.69 3.73 -10.78
C ALA A 179 7.55 2.51 -10.41
N LEU A 180 6.98 1.30 -10.51
CA LEU A 180 7.69 0.04 -10.28
C LEU A 180 8.87 -0.14 -11.24
N ALA A 181 8.67 0.13 -12.54
CA ALA A 181 9.73 0.07 -13.53
C ALA A 181 10.85 1.07 -13.24
N ASN A 182 10.51 2.29 -12.86
CA ASN A 182 11.49 3.32 -12.48
C ASN A 182 12.26 2.94 -11.20
N ASN A 183 11.60 2.30 -10.22
CA ASN A 183 12.28 1.79 -9.03
C ASN A 183 13.38 0.80 -9.40
N GLU A 184 13.09 -0.18 -10.27
CA GLU A 184 14.08 -1.16 -10.74
C GLU A 184 15.26 -0.49 -11.47
N VAL A 185 14.99 0.52 -12.30
CA VAL A 185 16.05 1.31 -12.96
C VAL A 185 16.92 2.01 -11.93
N ARG A 186 16.35 2.66 -10.91
CA ARG A 186 17.10 3.34 -9.84
C ARG A 186 17.98 2.37 -9.06
N VAL A 187 17.46 1.18 -8.74
CA VAL A 187 18.23 0.11 -8.11
C VAL A 187 19.38 -0.33 -9.03
N GLY A 188 19.13 -0.48 -10.33
CA GLY A 188 20.17 -0.78 -11.34
C GLY A 188 21.25 0.30 -11.39
N GLU A 189 20.88 1.58 -11.39
CA GLU A 189 21.81 2.71 -11.34
C GLU A 189 22.61 2.76 -10.03
N TYR A 190 21.99 2.43 -8.89
CA TYR A 190 22.68 2.30 -7.62
C TYR A 190 23.78 1.23 -7.70
N TYR A 191 23.47 0.04 -8.22
CA TYR A 191 24.47 -1.02 -8.40
C TYR A 191 25.57 -0.61 -9.39
N LEU A 192 25.23 0.12 -10.47
CA LEU A 192 26.19 0.64 -11.40
C LEU A 192 27.21 1.59 -10.72
N ARG A 193 26.72 2.51 -9.88
CA ARG A 193 27.58 3.41 -9.08
C ARG A 193 28.49 2.65 -8.10
N ARG A 194 27.98 1.53 -7.56
CA ARG A 194 28.74 0.66 -6.64
C ARG A 194 29.67 -0.32 -7.36
N LYS A 195 29.77 -0.24 -8.71
CA LYS A 195 30.56 -1.15 -9.56
C LYS A 195 30.11 -2.61 -9.50
N ALA A 196 28.90 -2.89 -9.02
CA ALA A 196 28.25 -4.19 -9.03
C ALA A 196 27.54 -4.42 -10.37
N TYR A 197 28.31 -4.48 -11.46
CA TYR A 197 27.80 -4.39 -12.83
C TYR A 197 26.81 -5.52 -13.19
N VAL A 198 27.08 -6.75 -12.78
CA VAL A 198 26.18 -7.89 -13.00
C VAL A 198 24.82 -7.65 -12.33
N ALA A 199 24.81 -7.14 -11.10
CA ALA A 199 23.56 -6.82 -10.41
C ALA A 199 22.81 -5.66 -11.13
N ALA A 200 23.53 -4.67 -11.64
CA ALA A 200 22.94 -3.60 -12.43
C ALA A 200 22.27 -4.13 -13.71
N VAL A 201 22.95 -5.03 -14.45
CA VAL A 201 22.39 -5.68 -15.64
C VAL A 201 21.13 -6.47 -15.31
N ASN A 202 21.16 -7.28 -14.23
CA ASN A 202 20.00 -8.08 -13.82
C ASN A 202 18.78 -7.22 -13.53
N ARG A 203 18.94 -6.07 -12.87
CA ARG A 203 17.83 -5.13 -12.64
C ARG A 203 17.31 -4.50 -13.91
N ALA A 204 18.20 -4.06 -14.79
CA ALA A 204 17.81 -3.52 -16.10
C ALA A 204 17.09 -4.57 -16.95
N GLN A 205 17.58 -5.80 -16.99
CA GLN A 205 16.96 -6.91 -17.71
C GLN A 205 15.57 -7.24 -17.14
N TYR A 206 15.40 -7.15 -15.81
CA TYR A 206 14.09 -7.32 -15.17
C TYR A 206 13.07 -6.30 -15.71
N VAL A 207 13.48 -5.04 -15.92
CA VAL A 207 12.62 -4.01 -16.54
C VAL A 207 12.21 -4.40 -17.96
N LEU A 208 13.15 -4.85 -18.78
CA LEU A 208 12.87 -5.24 -20.17
C LEU A 208 11.88 -6.42 -20.24
N THR A 209 11.97 -7.35 -19.28
CA THR A 209 11.15 -8.55 -19.25
C THR A 209 9.76 -8.29 -18.67
N ASN A 210 9.67 -7.57 -17.54
CA ASN A 210 8.44 -7.43 -16.78
C ASN A 210 7.68 -6.12 -17.06
N TYR A 211 8.39 -5.08 -17.56
CA TYR A 211 7.83 -3.75 -17.83
C TYR A 211 8.12 -3.24 -19.26
N PRO A 212 7.97 -4.07 -20.30
CA PRO A 212 8.45 -3.75 -21.67
C PRO A 212 7.75 -2.56 -22.32
N LYS A 213 6.58 -2.15 -21.80
CA LYS A 213 5.77 -1.05 -22.35
C LYS A 213 5.89 0.25 -21.55
N THR A 214 6.90 0.36 -20.68
CA THR A 214 7.11 1.55 -19.85
C THR A 214 8.22 2.44 -20.43
N PRO A 215 8.20 3.75 -20.16
CA PRO A 215 9.29 4.65 -20.51
C PRO A 215 10.64 4.29 -19.87
N ALA A 216 10.63 3.53 -18.78
CA ALA A 216 11.81 3.10 -18.05
C ALA A 216 12.74 2.18 -18.86
N VAL A 217 12.23 1.55 -19.94
CA VAL A 217 13.00 0.66 -20.81
C VAL A 217 14.20 1.38 -21.45
N GLU A 218 14.06 2.64 -21.85
CA GLU A 218 15.17 3.44 -22.37
C GLU A 218 16.32 3.53 -21.37
N GLN A 219 16.01 3.91 -20.13
CA GLN A 219 17.02 4.05 -19.10
C GLN A 219 17.60 2.70 -18.66
N ALA A 220 16.79 1.63 -18.66
CA ALA A 220 17.28 0.27 -18.41
C ALA A 220 18.31 -0.17 -19.45
N LEU A 221 18.06 0.07 -20.73
CA LEU A 221 19.04 -0.19 -21.81
C LEU A 221 20.33 0.62 -21.61
N ILE A 222 20.23 1.89 -21.20
CA ILE A 222 21.39 2.73 -20.88
C ILE A 222 22.21 2.14 -19.71
N VAL A 223 21.55 1.62 -18.67
CA VAL A 223 22.22 0.94 -17.56
C VAL A 223 22.98 -0.30 -18.07
N MET A 224 22.37 -1.11 -18.95
CA MET A 224 23.01 -2.29 -19.51
C MET A 224 24.25 -1.91 -20.35
N VAL A 225 24.13 -0.94 -21.24
CA VAL A 225 25.26 -0.45 -22.05
C VAL A 225 26.42 -0.02 -21.14
N LYS A 226 26.15 0.80 -20.11
CA LYS A 226 27.18 1.27 -19.18
C LYS A 226 27.82 0.13 -18.37
N ALA A 227 27.03 -0.86 -17.95
CA ALA A 227 27.52 -1.98 -17.17
C ALA A 227 28.38 -2.91 -18.03
N TYR A 228 27.96 -3.26 -19.24
CA TYR A 228 28.74 -4.10 -20.16
C TYR A 228 30.02 -3.42 -20.62
N ASP A 229 30.00 -2.11 -20.89
CA ASP A 229 31.20 -1.31 -21.17
C ASP A 229 32.22 -1.36 -20.03
N ALA A 230 31.73 -1.20 -18.78
CA ALA A 230 32.58 -1.25 -17.60
C ALA A 230 33.17 -2.64 -17.29
N MET A 231 32.50 -3.70 -17.76
CA MET A 231 32.98 -5.10 -17.67
C MET A 231 33.89 -5.51 -18.84
N GLY A 232 34.05 -4.66 -19.86
CA GLY A 232 34.81 -4.98 -21.08
C GLY A 232 34.11 -5.97 -22.02
N LEU A 233 32.80 -6.17 -21.87
CA LEU A 233 31.98 -7.08 -22.66
C LEU A 233 31.44 -6.36 -23.91
N ALA A 234 32.34 -6.16 -24.90
CA ALA A 234 32.09 -5.31 -26.07
C ALA A 234 30.88 -5.78 -26.89
N GLU A 235 30.72 -7.07 -27.16
CA GLU A 235 29.60 -7.60 -27.95
C GLU A 235 28.25 -7.31 -27.28
N LEU A 236 28.12 -7.60 -25.97
CA LEU A 236 26.88 -7.34 -25.22
C LEU A 236 26.56 -5.85 -25.11
N ARG A 237 27.62 -5.01 -24.97
CA ARG A 237 27.47 -3.55 -24.97
C ARG A 237 26.90 -3.07 -26.31
N ASP A 238 27.49 -3.53 -27.43
CA ASP A 238 27.11 -3.09 -28.76
C ASP A 238 25.70 -3.57 -29.15
N ASP A 239 25.29 -4.77 -28.66
CA ASP A 239 23.94 -5.28 -28.81
C ASP A 239 22.93 -4.43 -28.02
N ALA A 240 23.23 -4.10 -26.78
CA ALA A 240 22.37 -3.24 -25.97
C ALA A 240 22.27 -1.82 -26.53
N ASP A 241 23.39 -1.25 -27.06
CA ASP A 241 23.39 0.07 -27.69
C ASP A 241 22.61 0.07 -29.02
N ARG A 242 22.71 -1.01 -29.80
CA ARG A 242 21.91 -1.20 -31.00
C ARG A 242 20.41 -1.25 -30.68
N LEU A 243 20.01 -2.01 -29.67
CA LEU A 243 18.61 -2.06 -29.19
C LEU A 243 18.12 -0.69 -28.69
N LEU A 244 18.95 0.03 -27.98
CA LEU A 244 18.64 1.38 -27.51
C LEU A 244 18.37 2.32 -28.69
N LYS A 245 19.27 2.37 -29.67
CA LYS A 245 19.13 3.25 -30.84
C LYS A 245 17.98 2.88 -31.75
N LEU A 246 17.70 1.59 -31.88
CA LEU A 246 16.60 1.10 -32.70
C LEU A 246 15.24 1.50 -32.11
N ASN A 247 15.07 1.34 -30.82
CA ASN A 247 13.79 1.62 -30.11
C ASN A 247 13.64 3.10 -29.72
N TYR A 248 14.76 3.78 -29.47
CA TYR A 248 14.82 5.17 -29.00
C TYR A 248 15.76 6.01 -29.85
N PRO A 249 15.43 6.29 -31.13
CA PRO A 249 16.32 7.01 -32.04
C PRO A 249 16.67 8.42 -31.59
N ASN A 250 15.82 9.02 -30.75
CA ASN A 250 16.02 10.36 -30.18
C ASN A 250 16.68 10.35 -28.80
N THR A 251 17.23 9.20 -28.35
CA THR A 251 17.92 9.12 -27.07
C THR A 251 19.10 10.10 -27.00
N ARG A 252 19.24 10.75 -25.86
CA ARG A 252 20.38 11.65 -25.63
C ARG A 252 21.65 10.92 -25.22
N TYR A 253 21.56 9.62 -24.98
CA TYR A 253 22.70 8.79 -24.62
C TYR A 253 23.52 8.43 -25.87
N SER A 254 24.84 8.63 -25.78
CA SER A 254 25.80 8.19 -26.80
C SER A 254 27.08 7.69 -26.16
N LEU A 255 27.56 6.52 -26.59
CA LEU A 255 28.87 5.99 -26.20
C LEU A 255 30.02 6.96 -26.58
N ALA A 256 29.90 7.65 -27.71
CA ALA A 256 30.90 8.60 -28.17
C ALA A 256 31.07 9.83 -27.25
N SER A 257 30.02 10.25 -26.53
CA SER A 257 30.10 11.36 -25.60
C SER A 257 31.01 11.13 -24.40
N ARG A 258 31.31 9.85 -24.08
CA ARG A 258 32.19 9.45 -22.98
C ARG A 258 33.67 9.50 -23.35
N GLN A 259 34.01 9.34 -24.63
CA GLN A 259 35.41 9.38 -25.11
C GLN A 259 35.95 10.81 -25.26
N GLN A 260 35.07 11.84 -25.22
CA GLN A 260 35.48 13.23 -25.41
C GLN A 260 35.82 14.02 -24.13
N LYS A 261 35.69 13.43 -22.91
CA LYS A 261 36.33 14.04 -21.75
C LYS A 261 37.82 13.79 -21.81
N LYS A 262 38.48 14.68 -22.54
CA LYS A 262 39.94 14.68 -22.67
C LYS A 262 40.56 14.85 -21.28
N TRP A 263 41.66 14.12 -20.99
CA TRP A 263 42.36 14.05 -19.72
C TRP A 263 42.75 15.42 -19.08
N TRP A 264 42.83 16.49 -19.90
CA TRP A 264 43.13 17.84 -19.42
C TRP A 264 41.91 18.63 -18.87
N GLN A 265 40.74 18.10 -18.83
CA GLN A 265 39.55 18.72 -18.22
C GLN A 265 39.44 18.45 -16.69
N PHE A 266 40.47 17.87 -16.12
CA PHE A 266 40.58 17.62 -14.68
C PHE A 266 41.52 18.59 -13.95
N TRP A 267 41.99 19.66 -14.61
CA TRP A 267 42.81 20.73 -14.03
C TRP A 267 42.05 22.03 -14.06
#